data_dc4e5d803300d79f5ac4eb5a4d8046c4
#
_entry.id   dc4e5d803300d79f5ac4eb5a4d8046c4
#
_cell.length_a   1.000
_cell.length_b   1.000
_cell.length_c   1.000
_cell.angle_alpha   90.00
_cell.angle_beta   90.00
_cell.angle_gamma   90.00
#
_symmetry.space_group_name_H-M   'P 1'
#
loop_
_entity.id
_entity.type
_entity.pdbx_description
1 polymer ?
#
loop_
_entity_poly.entity_id
_entity_poly.type
_entity_poly.pdbx_seq_one_letter_code
_entity_poly.pdbx_strand_id
1 'polypeptide(L)'
;MNIADLRKSYEKAELSEDASASDPLKQFERWLNEAIHSEVPEPNAMTLATVANNMRPSTRVVLIKGYDERGIVWYTNYDSRKGQELAGNPFAALQFHWVELERVVRIEGRMEKISDAESDAYFHSRPLDSRIGAWASPQSQVIEGRTVLVANAAKYAAQFMLNPPRPPHWGGYRLVPDEWQFWQGRKSRLHDRLRYRLNEGDWIRERLAP
;
A
#
# COMPACT_ATOMS: atom_id res chain seq x y z
N MET A 1 19.00 21.35 18.43
CA MET A 1 17.58 21.22 18.10
C MET A 1 17.02 20.05 18.89
N ASN A 2 16.02 20.26 19.75
CA ASN A 2 15.40 19.17 20.50
C ASN A 2 14.21 18.65 19.70
N ILE A 3 14.13 17.33 19.41
CA ILE A 3 13.05 16.69 18.67
C ILE A 3 11.69 16.93 19.35
N ALA A 4 11.66 17.05 20.68
CA ALA A 4 10.46 17.34 21.46
C ALA A 4 9.81 18.70 21.13
N ASP A 5 10.57 19.64 20.55
CA ASP A 5 10.09 20.98 20.20
C ASP A 5 9.50 21.02 18.77
N LEU A 6 9.63 19.96 17.98
CA LEU A 6 9.06 19.85 16.65
C LEU A 6 7.55 19.61 16.75
N ARG A 7 6.78 20.71 16.79
CA ARG A 7 5.31 20.67 16.85
C ARG A 7 4.73 21.48 15.70
N LYS A 8 3.71 20.90 15.02
CA LYS A 8 2.94 21.58 14.00
C LYS A 8 1.47 21.65 14.43
N SER A 9 0.82 22.77 14.23
CA SER A 9 -0.63 22.89 14.35
C SER A 9 -1.27 22.43 13.04
N TYR A 10 -2.35 21.67 13.14
CA TYR A 10 -3.12 21.17 12.01
C TYR A 10 -4.41 21.98 11.86
N GLU A 11 -4.64 22.56 10.69
CA GLU A 11 -5.73 23.55 10.50
C GLU A 11 -6.40 23.48 9.13
N LYS A 12 -6.00 22.53 8.26
CA LYS A 12 -6.35 22.58 6.84
C LYS A 12 -7.80 22.22 6.54
N ALA A 13 -8.35 21.23 7.23
CA ALA A 13 -9.68 20.69 6.91
C ALA A 13 -10.36 20.05 8.11
N GLU A 14 -11.60 19.64 7.92
CA GLU A 14 -12.43 18.92 8.89
C GLU A 14 -12.94 17.62 8.27
N LEU A 15 -13.26 16.65 9.15
CA LEU A 15 -13.91 15.41 8.75
C LEU A 15 -15.09 15.14 9.69
N SER A 16 -16.29 15.47 9.22
CA SER A 16 -17.54 15.18 9.93
C SER A 16 -18.26 13.99 9.29
N GLU A 17 -19.16 13.39 10.05
CA GLU A 17 -20.02 12.32 9.59
C GLU A 17 -20.88 12.77 8.40
N ASP A 18 -21.46 13.96 8.46
CA ASP A 18 -22.33 14.50 7.40
C ASP A 18 -21.56 14.79 6.11
N ALA A 19 -20.30 15.21 6.22
CA ALA A 19 -19.46 15.51 5.06
C ALA A 19 -18.75 14.28 4.49
N SER A 20 -18.70 13.14 5.20
CA SER A 20 -18.05 11.92 4.75
C SER A 20 -19.02 11.01 3.98
N ALA A 21 -18.49 10.25 3.02
CA ALA A 21 -19.28 9.25 2.30
C ALA A 21 -19.72 8.14 3.26
N SER A 22 -20.90 7.51 3.01
CA SER A 22 -21.36 6.34 3.74
C SER A 22 -20.54 5.08 3.43
N ASP A 23 -19.97 5.02 2.24
CA ASP A 23 -19.10 3.94 1.76
C ASP A 23 -17.62 4.35 1.89
N PRO A 24 -16.77 3.52 2.54
CA PRO A 24 -15.36 3.86 2.76
C PRO A 24 -14.54 3.91 1.47
N LEU A 25 -14.87 3.11 0.44
CA LEU A 25 -14.18 3.15 -0.84
C LEU A 25 -14.40 4.48 -1.55
N LYS A 26 -15.65 4.98 -1.53
CA LYS A 26 -15.98 6.32 -2.08
C LYS A 26 -15.31 7.44 -1.30
N GLN A 27 -15.20 7.29 0.04
CA GLN A 27 -14.46 8.24 0.85
C GLN A 27 -12.96 8.24 0.52
N PHE A 28 -12.38 7.06 0.33
CA PHE A 28 -10.98 6.90 -0.10
C PHE A 28 -10.75 7.49 -1.49
N GLU A 29 -11.60 7.16 -2.46
CA GLU A 29 -11.51 7.68 -3.83
C GLU A 29 -11.52 9.22 -3.85
N ARG A 30 -12.44 9.83 -3.09
CA ARG A 30 -12.48 11.29 -2.95
C ARG A 30 -11.17 11.86 -2.42
N TRP A 31 -10.65 11.29 -1.34
CA TRP A 31 -9.43 11.78 -0.71
C TRP A 31 -8.17 11.53 -1.55
N LEU A 32 -8.12 10.40 -2.25
CA LEU A 32 -7.02 10.12 -3.19
C LEU A 32 -7.04 11.12 -4.36
N ASN A 33 -8.21 11.40 -4.93
CA ASN A 33 -8.36 12.40 -6.00
C ASN A 33 -7.97 13.81 -5.51
N GLU A 34 -8.36 14.20 -4.30
CA GLU A 34 -7.92 15.46 -3.69
C GLU A 34 -6.39 15.49 -3.50
N ALA A 35 -5.77 14.39 -3.10
CA ALA A 35 -4.31 14.29 -2.97
C ALA A 35 -3.61 14.44 -4.33
N ILE A 36 -4.14 13.82 -5.39
CA ILE A 36 -3.62 13.95 -6.75
C ILE A 36 -3.75 15.39 -7.24
N HIS A 37 -4.92 16.01 -7.09
CA HIS A 37 -5.16 17.40 -7.53
C HIS A 37 -4.36 18.44 -6.71
N SER A 38 -4.02 18.11 -5.47
CA SER A 38 -3.17 18.94 -4.62
C SER A 38 -1.67 18.69 -4.83
N GLU A 39 -1.31 17.92 -5.85
CA GLU A 39 0.07 17.59 -6.21
C GLU A 39 0.89 17.05 -5.04
N VAL A 40 0.24 16.23 -4.17
CA VAL A 40 0.95 15.53 -3.09
C VAL A 40 2.01 14.61 -3.71
N PRO A 41 3.27 14.65 -3.27
CA PRO A 41 4.30 13.75 -3.79
C PRO A 41 3.92 12.28 -3.62
N GLU A 42 3.96 11.50 -4.70
CA GLU A 42 3.63 10.07 -4.71
C GLU A 42 2.32 9.73 -3.94
N PRO A 43 1.16 10.30 -4.32
CA PRO A 43 -0.09 10.12 -3.57
C PRO A 43 -0.55 8.65 -3.50
N ASN A 44 -0.01 7.82 -4.39
CA ASN A 44 -0.23 6.38 -4.48
C ASN A 44 0.76 5.54 -3.65
N ALA A 45 1.70 6.17 -2.95
CA ALA A 45 2.60 5.46 -2.03
C ALA A 45 1.87 5.15 -0.71
N MET A 46 2.05 3.93 -0.24
CA MET A 46 1.47 3.48 1.02
C MET A 46 2.45 2.62 1.82
N THR A 47 2.38 2.71 3.13
CA THR A 47 3.08 1.79 4.03
C THR A 47 2.26 0.51 4.18
N LEU A 48 2.85 -0.62 3.84
CA LEU A 48 2.31 -1.95 4.11
C LEU A 48 2.96 -2.49 5.38
N ALA A 49 2.13 -2.84 6.36
CA ALA A 49 2.52 -3.59 7.55
C ALA A 49 2.11 -5.06 7.41
N THR A 50 3.03 -5.96 7.73
CA THR A 50 2.82 -7.41 7.78
C THR A 50 3.40 -7.98 9.07
N VAL A 51 2.93 -9.15 9.49
CA VAL A 51 3.37 -9.79 10.73
C VAL A 51 3.92 -11.18 10.41
N ALA A 52 5.14 -11.44 10.82
CA ALA A 52 5.78 -12.74 10.66
C ALA A 52 5.19 -13.78 11.61
N ASN A 53 5.45 -15.08 11.36
CA ASN A 53 4.99 -16.19 12.22
C ASN A 53 5.46 -16.09 13.69
N ASN A 54 6.57 -15.39 13.95
CA ASN A 54 7.06 -15.09 15.30
C ASN A 54 6.43 -13.83 15.91
N MET A 55 5.34 -13.34 15.35
CA MET A 55 4.57 -12.17 15.77
C MET A 55 5.32 -10.83 15.66
N ARG A 56 6.45 -10.78 14.99
CA ARG A 56 7.17 -9.52 14.77
C ARG A 56 6.61 -8.77 13.56
N PRO A 57 6.09 -7.54 13.76
CA PRO A 57 5.64 -6.70 12.65
C PRO A 57 6.82 -6.15 11.85
N SER A 58 6.60 -5.93 10.59
CA SER A 58 7.54 -5.24 9.70
C SER A 58 6.78 -4.36 8.72
N THR A 59 7.43 -3.27 8.27
CA THR A 59 6.82 -2.32 7.34
C THR A 59 7.71 -2.06 6.13
N ARG A 60 7.11 -1.62 5.03
CA ARG A 60 7.77 -1.11 3.81
C ARG A 60 6.81 -0.25 3.03
N VAL A 61 7.35 0.60 2.18
CA VAL A 61 6.55 1.35 1.22
C VAL A 61 6.28 0.46 0.00
N VAL A 62 5.03 0.48 -0.47
CA VAL A 62 4.58 -0.11 -1.74
C VAL A 62 3.64 0.89 -2.43
N LEU A 63 3.36 0.66 -3.72
CA LEU A 63 2.50 1.55 -4.49
C LEU A 63 1.16 0.87 -4.80
N ILE A 64 0.04 1.54 -4.49
CA ILE A 64 -1.26 1.12 -5.00
C ILE A 64 -1.26 1.17 -6.54
N LYS A 65 -1.84 0.16 -7.17
CA LYS A 65 -1.93 0.02 -8.62
C LYS A 65 -3.37 -0.16 -9.12
N GLY A 66 -4.29 -0.39 -8.22
CA GLY A 66 -5.71 -0.48 -8.50
C GLY A 66 -6.52 -0.57 -7.21
N TYR A 67 -7.79 -0.19 -7.30
CA TYR A 67 -8.76 -0.37 -6.23
C TYR A 67 -10.15 -0.51 -6.86
N ASP A 68 -10.95 -1.35 -6.27
CA ASP A 68 -12.36 -1.58 -6.62
C ASP A 68 -13.12 -2.06 -5.38
N GLU A 69 -14.38 -2.44 -5.52
CA GLU A 69 -15.23 -2.95 -4.43
C GLU A 69 -14.64 -4.21 -3.76
N ARG A 70 -13.77 -4.94 -4.45
CA ARG A 70 -13.09 -6.11 -3.91
C ARG A 70 -11.88 -5.74 -3.05
N GLY A 71 -11.32 -4.52 -3.17
CA GLY A 71 -10.23 -4.03 -2.34
C GLY A 71 -9.08 -3.35 -3.08
N ILE A 72 -7.92 -3.29 -2.42
CA ILE A 72 -6.74 -2.54 -2.83
C ILE A 72 -5.69 -3.47 -3.45
N VAL A 73 -5.24 -3.17 -4.67
CA VAL A 73 -4.29 -4.01 -5.43
C VAL A 73 -2.90 -3.36 -5.50
N TRP A 74 -1.88 -4.19 -5.29
CA TRP A 74 -0.46 -3.84 -5.44
C TRP A 74 0.35 -5.08 -5.86
N TYR A 75 1.61 -4.89 -6.31
CA TYR A 75 2.42 -5.96 -6.89
C TYR A 75 3.78 -6.09 -6.23
N THR A 76 4.29 -7.33 -6.13
CA THR A 76 5.57 -7.60 -5.49
C THR A 76 6.17 -8.94 -5.92
N ASN A 77 7.39 -9.22 -5.42
CA ASN A 77 7.99 -10.53 -5.40
C ASN A 77 7.41 -11.34 -4.20
N TYR A 78 6.82 -12.50 -4.47
CA TYR A 78 6.22 -13.40 -3.47
C TYR A 78 7.25 -14.03 -2.53
N ASP A 79 8.51 -14.21 -2.99
CA ASP A 79 9.60 -14.76 -2.19
C ASP A 79 10.28 -13.72 -1.30
N SER A 80 9.88 -12.44 -1.42
CA SER A 80 10.36 -11.39 -0.54
C SER A 80 9.90 -11.59 0.90
N ARG A 81 10.55 -10.92 1.87
CA ARG A 81 10.16 -10.99 3.28
C ARG A 81 8.66 -10.78 3.49
N LYS A 82 8.07 -9.76 2.85
CA LYS A 82 6.63 -9.50 2.97
C LYS A 82 5.77 -10.61 2.36
N GLY A 83 6.20 -11.20 1.24
CA GLY A 83 5.50 -12.31 0.60
C GLY A 83 5.51 -13.56 1.49
N GLN A 84 6.64 -13.86 2.12
CA GLN A 84 6.76 -14.96 3.08
C GLN A 84 5.93 -14.73 4.35
N GLU A 85 5.93 -13.48 4.88
CA GLU A 85 5.10 -13.11 6.02
C GLU A 85 3.60 -13.28 5.70
N LEU A 86 3.16 -12.83 4.51
CA LEU A 86 1.76 -12.96 4.06
C LEU A 86 1.35 -14.41 3.77
N ALA A 87 2.28 -15.28 3.38
CA ALA A 87 2.00 -16.70 3.21
C ALA A 87 1.72 -17.39 4.56
N GLY A 88 2.35 -16.93 5.64
CA GLY A 88 2.13 -17.46 7.01
C GLY A 88 0.99 -16.78 7.76
N ASN A 89 0.81 -15.47 7.55
CA ASN A 89 -0.25 -14.66 8.15
C ASN A 89 -0.81 -13.70 7.11
N PRO A 90 -2.03 -13.94 6.58
CA PRO A 90 -2.59 -13.15 5.50
C PRO A 90 -3.17 -11.79 5.95
N PHE A 91 -3.17 -11.47 7.24
CA PHE A 91 -3.65 -10.17 7.71
C PHE A 91 -2.59 -9.10 7.58
N ALA A 92 -3.01 -7.93 7.11
CA ALA A 92 -2.13 -6.79 6.90
C ALA A 92 -2.85 -5.47 7.09
N ALA A 93 -2.05 -4.41 7.25
CA ALA A 93 -2.55 -3.04 7.25
C ALA A 93 -1.82 -2.21 6.19
N LEU A 94 -2.57 -1.34 5.53
CA LEU A 94 -2.07 -0.33 4.61
C LEU A 94 -2.26 1.06 5.24
N GLN A 95 -1.30 1.96 5.04
CA GLN A 95 -1.44 3.35 5.47
C GLN A 95 -0.97 4.30 4.38
N PHE A 96 -1.84 5.20 3.96
CA PHE A 96 -1.50 6.40 3.22
C PHE A 96 -1.29 7.56 4.19
N HIS A 97 -0.25 8.37 3.98
CA HIS A 97 0.04 9.55 4.79
C HIS A 97 0.31 10.74 3.88
N TRP A 98 -0.69 11.56 3.69
CA TRP A 98 -0.64 12.79 2.90
C TRP A 98 -0.39 13.99 3.81
N VAL A 99 0.89 14.25 4.06
CA VAL A 99 1.35 15.27 5.03
C VAL A 99 0.86 16.67 4.64
N GLU A 100 0.84 16.97 3.34
CA GLU A 100 0.40 18.25 2.78
C GLU A 100 -1.07 18.53 3.05
N LEU A 101 -1.89 17.48 3.17
CA LEU A 101 -3.32 17.57 3.47
C LEU A 101 -3.64 17.31 4.95
N GLU A 102 -2.63 17.00 5.76
CA GLU A 102 -2.81 16.61 7.16
C GLU A 102 -3.75 15.42 7.33
N ARG A 103 -3.62 14.42 6.41
CA ARG A 103 -4.52 13.25 6.32
C ARG A 103 -3.76 11.93 6.43
N VAL A 104 -4.42 10.97 7.09
CA VAL A 104 -4.02 9.57 7.10
C VAL A 104 -5.22 8.70 6.76
N VAL A 105 -5.03 7.73 5.86
CA VAL A 105 -5.98 6.64 5.65
C VAL A 105 -5.32 5.34 6.06
N ARG A 106 -5.97 4.55 6.91
CA ARG A 106 -5.58 3.20 7.27
C ARG A 106 -6.62 2.21 6.78
N ILE A 107 -6.15 1.07 6.32
CA ILE A 107 -7.01 0.01 5.77
C ILE A 107 -6.47 -1.30 6.32
N GLU A 108 -7.31 -2.05 7.01
CA GLU A 108 -6.97 -3.36 7.54
C GLU A 108 -7.81 -4.43 6.86
N GLY A 109 -7.28 -5.64 6.76
CA GLY A 109 -7.99 -6.73 6.12
C GLY A 109 -7.11 -7.92 5.79
N ARG A 110 -7.67 -8.80 4.97
CA ARG A 110 -7.03 -10.04 4.54
C ARG A 110 -6.42 -9.88 3.15
N MET A 111 -5.18 -10.33 2.99
CA MET A 111 -4.49 -10.39 1.70
C MET A 111 -4.83 -11.68 0.97
N GLU A 112 -5.08 -11.55 -0.32
CA GLU A 112 -5.18 -12.67 -1.25
C GLU A 112 -4.34 -12.41 -2.50
N LYS A 113 -3.85 -13.45 -3.15
CA LYS A 113 -3.22 -13.31 -4.46
C LYS A 113 -4.29 -13.04 -5.51
N ILE A 114 -4.05 -12.09 -6.39
CA ILE A 114 -4.91 -11.90 -7.57
C ILE A 114 -4.62 -12.98 -8.62
N SER A 115 -5.46 -13.06 -9.65
CA SER A 115 -5.30 -14.04 -10.72
C SER A 115 -3.98 -13.85 -11.49
N ASP A 116 -3.50 -14.95 -12.07
CA ASP A 116 -2.34 -14.90 -12.96
C ASP A 116 -2.60 -13.99 -14.16
N ALA A 117 -3.80 -14.00 -14.71
CA ALA A 117 -4.16 -13.14 -15.84
C ALA A 117 -4.05 -11.64 -15.49
N GLU A 118 -4.54 -11.21 -14.32
CA GLU A 118 -4.39 -9.83 -13.83
C GLU A 118 -2.91 -9.49 -13.58
N SER A 119 -2.15 -10.44 -13.01
CA SER A 119 -0.72 -10.27 -12.75
C SER A 119 0.08 -10.16 -14.04
N ASP A 120 -0.23 -10.98 -15.06
CA ASP A 120 0.42 -10.95 -16.38
C ASP A 120 0.11 -9.64 -17.12
N ALA A 121 -1.15 -9.22 -17.14
CA ALA A 121 -1.57 -7.98 -17.77
C ALA A 121 -0.80 -6.78 -17.20
N TYR A 122 -0.73 -6.67 -15.87
CA TYR A 122 0.04 -5.59 -15.25
C TYR A 122 1.55 -5.74 -15.46
N PHE A 123 2.10 -6.96 -15.38
CA PHE A 123 3.53 -7.19 -15.61
C PHE A 123 3.97 -6.68 -16.98
N HIS A 124 3.21 -6.99 -18.04
CA HIS A 124 3.54 -6.59 -19.41
C HIS A 124 3.34 -5.09 -19.68
N SER A 125 2.51 -4.40 -18.92
CA SER A 125 2.36 -2.93 -19.00
C SER A 125 3.57 -2.16 -18.42
N ARG A 126 4.46 -2.84 -17.67
CA ARG A 126 5.62 -2.21 -17.02
C ARG A 126 6.75 -1.95 -18.05
N PRO A 127 7.57 -0.90 -17.82
CA PRO A 127 8.78 -0.68 -18.59
C PRO A 127 9.69 -1.91 -18.60
N LEU A 128 10.42 -2.13 -19.70
CA LEU A 128 11.30 -3.29 -19.89
C LEU A 128 12.28 -3.47 -18.73
N ASP A 129 12.95 -2.39 -18.31
CA ASP A 129 13.92 -2.44 -17.20
C ASP A 129 13.27 -2.90 -15.88
N SER A 130 12.02 -2.51 -15.63
CA SER A 130 11.27 -2.96 -14.45
C SER A 130 10.88 -4.44 -14.54
N ARG A 131 10.62 -4.94 -15.76
CA ARG A 131 10.34 -6.37 -15.99
C ARG A 131 11.61 -7.22 -15.81
N ILE A 132 12.74 -6.76 -16.35
CA ILE A 132 14.06 -7.39 -16.12
C ILE A 132 14.43 -7.35 -14.63
N GLY A 133 14.23 -6.22 -13.97
CA GLY A 133 14.49 -6.06 -12.54
C GLY A 133 13.73 -7.06 -11.66
N ALA A 134 12.52 -7.47 -12.05
CA ALA A 134 11.74 -8.47 -11.34
C ALA A 134 12.40 -9.86 -11.36
N TRP A 135 13.12 -10.20 -12.42
CA TRP A 135 13.93 -11.42 -12.52
C TRP A 135 15.29 -11.28 -11.82
N ALA A 136 15.90 -10.10 -11.92
CA ALA A 136 17.27 -9.88 -11.47
C ALA A 136 17.41 -9.79 -9.93
N SER A 137 16.35 -9.37 -9.25
CA SER A 137 16.41 -9.10 -7.81
C SER A 137 15.87 -10.26 -6.96
N PRO A 138 16.73 -10.96 -6.20
CA PRO A 138 16.30 -11.86 -5.13
C PRO A 138 15.82 -11.02 -3.94
N GLN A 139 14.65 -10.42 -4.07
CA GLN A 139 14.14 -9.37 -3.17
C GLN A 139 14.16 -9.79 -1.70
N SER A 140 14.72 -8.95 -0.85
CA SER A 140 14.89 -9.13 0.60
C SER A 140 15.96 -10.17 1.01
N GLN A 141 16.67 -10.78 0.08
CA GLN A 141 17.78 -11.70 0.40
C GLN A 141 19.09 -10.92 0.57
N VAL A 142 20.00 -11.48 1.36
CA VAL A 142 21.37 -10.96 1.47
C VAL A 142 22.13 -11.27 0.20
N ILE A 143 22.81 -10.28 -0.35
CA ILE A 143 23.68 -10.39 -1.52
C ILE A 143 25.05 -9.79 -1.21
N GLU A 144 26.10 -10.27 -1.89
CA GLU A 144 27.47 -9.79 -1.66
C GLU A 144 27.67 -8.32 -2.03
N GLY A 145 26.87 -7.79 -2.96
CA GLY A 145 26.95 -6.39 -3.36
C GLY A 145 26.08 -6.05 -4.57
N ARG A 146 26.04 -4.77 -4.93
CA ARG A 146 25.24 -4.28 -6.07
C ARG A 146 25.62 -4.94 -7.41
N THR A 147 26.86 -5.38 -7.54
CA THR A 147 27.37 -6.07 -8.75
C THR A 147 26.57 -7.32 -9.09
N VAL A 148 26.07 -8.05 -8.09
CA VAL A 148 25.19 -9.21 -8.27
C VAL A 148 23.91 -8.82 -9.03
N LEU A 149 23.28 -7.70 -8.66
CA LEU A 149 22.07 -7.21 -9.32
C LEU A 149 22.35 -6.80 -10.76
N VAL A 150 23.48 -6.14 -11.01
CA VAL A 150 23.90 -5.72 -12.36
C VAL A 150 24.17 -6.94 -13.25
N ALA A 151 24.89 -7.93 -12.75
CA ALA A 151 25.16 -9.17 -13.48
C ALA A 151 23.88 -9.94 -13.81
N ASN A 152 22.98 -10.08 -12.82
CA ASN A 152 21.68 -10.72 -13.03
C ASN A 152 20.83 -9.95 -14.06
N ALA A 153 20.78 -8.63 -13.98
CA ALA A 153 20.03 -7.80 -14.94
C ALA A 153 20.56 -8.00 -16.37
N ALA A 154 21.90 -7.98 -16.56
CA ALA A 154 22.53 -8.24 -17.85
C ALA A 154 22.21 -9.65 -18.36
N LYS A 155 22.30 -10.68 -17.51
CA LYS A 155 21.95 -12.07 -17.85
C LYS A 155 20.50 -12.17 -18.35
N TYR A 156 19.53 -11.63 -17.59
CA TYR A 156 18.13 -11.75 -17.97
C TYR A 156 17.74 -10.86 -19.15
N ALA A 157 18.40 -9.70 -19.32
CA ALA A 157 18.25 -8.88 -20.53
C ALA A 157 18.71 -9.64 -21.79
N ALA A 158 19.86 -10.32 -21.73
CA ALA A 158 20.34 -11.15 -22.82
C ALA A 158 19.44 -12.36 -23.09
N GLN A 159 18.91 -12.99 -22.03
CA GLN A 159 18.06 -14.17 -22.13
C GLN A 159 16.68 -13.87 -22.73
N PHE A 160 16.04 -12.78 -22.31
CA PHE A 160 14.66 -12.48 -22.68
C PHE A 160 14.51 -11.39 -23.73
N MET A 161 15.59 -10.68 -24.04
CA MET A 161 15.60 -9.58 -25.01
C MET A 161 14.51 -8.53 -24.66
N LEU A 162 13.55 -8.31 -25.56
CA LEU A 162 12.49 -7.30 -25.39
C LEU A 162 11.21 -7.83 -24.71
N ASN A 163 11.11 -9.15 -24.54
CA ASN A 163 9.87 -9.76 -24.06
C ASN A 163 10.07 -10.73 -22.88
N PRO A 164 10.52 -10.26 -21.71
CA PRO A 164 10.61 -11.10 -20.54
C PRO A 164 9.22 -11.57 -20.09
N PRO A 165 9.03 -12.88 -19.86
CA PRO A 165 7.81 -13.38 -19.24
C PRO A 165 7.73 -12.93 -17.77
N ARG A 166 6.54 -12.99 -17.15
CA ARG A 166 6.42 -12.75 -15.72
C ARG A 166 7.11 -13.86 -14.95
N PRO A 167 7.97 -13.54 -13.95
CA PRO A 167 8.54 -14.56 -13.09
C PRO A 167 7.43 -15.26 -12.27
N PRO A 168 7.54 -16.57 -12.01
CA PRO A 168 6.54 -17.30 -11.20
C PRO A 168 6.45 -16.80 -9.76
N HIS A 169 7.52 -16.19 -9.25
CA HIS A 169 7.61 -15.60 -7.93
C HIS A 169 7.16 -14.13 -7.87
N TRP A 170 6.55 -13.60 -8.93
CA TRP A 170 6.12 -12.19 -8.98
C TRP A 170 4.65 -12.07 -9.39
N GLY A 171 3.90 -11.21 -8.71
CA GLY A 171 2.50 -10.97 -9.03
C GLY A 171 1.85 -10.01 -8.05
N GLY A 172 0.53 -9.96 -8.11
CA GLY A 172 -0.27 -9.04 -7.32
C GLY A 172 -0.87 -9.66 -6.07
N TYR A 173 -1.06 -8.80 -5.10
CA TYR A 173 -1.92 -9.02 -3.93
C TYR A 173 -3.08 -8.05 -3.95
N ARG A 174 -4.21 -8.49 -3.42
CA ARG A 174 -5.37 -7.68 -3.06
C ARG A 174 -5.53 -7.71 -1.55
N LEU A 175 -5.64 -6.55 -0.92
CA LEU A 175 -6.17 -6.46 0.43
C LEU A 175 -7.69 -6.37 0.31
N VAL A 176 -8.40 -7.37 0.84
CA VAL A 176 -9.85 -7.37 1.03
C VAL A 176 -10.10 -6.70 2.37
N PRO A 177 -10.66 -5.49 2.39
CA PRO A 177 -10.75 -4.70 3.62
C PRO A 177 -11.90 -5.16 4.51
N ASP A 178 -11.67 -5.16 5.82
CA ASP A 178 -12.70 -5.32 6.86
C ASP A 178 -12.76 -4.10 7.79
N GLU A 179 -11.72 -3.23 7.78
CA GLU A 179 -11.74 -1.95 8.48
C GLU A 179 -11.05 -0.85 7.64
N TRP A 180 -11.64 0.35 7.66
CA TRP A 180 -11.05 1.59 7.17
C TRP A 180 -11.05 2.63 8.26
N GLN A 181 -10.00 3.45 8.34
CA GLN A 181 -9.93 4.58 9.22
C GLN A 181 -9.42 5.81 8.47
N PHE A 182 -10.18 6.90 8.58
CA PHE A 182 -9.84 8.21 8.05
C PHE A 182 -9.49 9.14 9.19
N TRP A 183 -8.33 9.76 9.13
CA TRP A 183 -7.84 10.70 10.12
C TRP A 183 -7.54 12.03 9.45
N GLN A 184 -8.09 13.13 10.00
CA GLN A 184 -7.84 14.50 9.59
C GLN A 184 -7.24 15.28 10.75
N GLY A 185 -6.11 15.97 10.47
CA GLY A 185 -5.46 16.84 11.45
C GLY A 185 -6.36 18.01 11.87
N ARG A 186 -6.40 18.26 13.19
CA ARG A 186 -7.14 19.38 13.82
C ARG A 186 -6.29 20.04 14.90
N LYS A 187 -6.62 21.31 15.23
CA LYS A 187 -6.01 22.05 16.34
C LYS A 187 -6.06 21.29 17.67
N SER A 188 -5.16 21.61 18.56
CA SER A 188 -5.14 21.13 19.94
C SER A 188 -5.12 19.60 20.07
N ARG A 189 -4.70 18.88 19.02
CA ARG A 189 -4.69 17.42 18.93
C ARG A 189 -6.08 16.76 18.98
N LEU A 190 -7.16 17.53 18.84
CA LEU A 190 -8.54 17.03 18.77
C LEU A 190 -8.88 16.61 17.34
N HIS A 191 -8.11 15.65 16.82
CA HIS A 191 -8.20 15.21 15.43
C HIS A 191 -9.50 14.50 15.12
N ASP A 192 -10.04 14.70 13.91
CA ASP A 192 -11.18 13.92 13.46
C ASP A 192 -10.74 12.53 13.05
N ARG A 193 -11.46 11.51 13.55
CA ARG A 193 -11.20 10.11 13.20
C ARG A 193 -12.52 9.42 12.93
N LEU A 194 -12.72 8.96 11.70
CA LEU A 194 -13.86 8.13 11.31
C LEU A 194 -13.37 6.73 10.97
N ARG A 195 -13.99 5.73 11.59
CA ARG A 195 -13.77 4.31 11.30
C ARG A 195 -14.97 3.76 10.57
N TYR A 196 -14.74 2.91 9.59
CA TYR A 196 -15.73 2.08 8.95
C TYR A 196 -15.35 0.63 9.23
N ARG A 197 -16.22 -0.11 9.84
CA ARG A 197 -16.04 -1.52 10.16
C ARG A 197 -17.07 -2.34 9.40
N LEU A 198 -16.62 -3.40 8.72
CA LEU A 198 -17.51 -4.33 8.03
C LEU A 198 -18.24 -5.19 9.07
N ASN A 199 -19.57 -5.24 8.98
CA ASN A 199 -20.39 -6.05 9.85
C ASN A 199 -21.56 -6.66 9.04
N GLU A 200 -21.58 -7.98 8.92
CA GLU A 200 -22.63 -8.72 8.19
C GLU A 200 -22.87 -8.23 6.75
N GLY A 201 -21.82 -7.70 6.09
CA GLY A 201 -21.89 -7.19 4.72
C GLY A 201 -22.08 -5.68 4.60
N ASP A 202 -22.41 -4.98 5.69
CA ASP A 202 -22.62 -3.54 5.71
C ASP A 202 -21.47 -2.79 6.41
N TRP A 203 -21.19 -1.57 5.96
CA TRP A 203 -20.21 -0.69 6.58
C TRP A 203 -20.85 0.13 7.69
N ILE A 204 -20.41 -0.09 8.94
CA ILE A 204 -20.79 0.73 10.10
C ILE A 204 -19.75 1.81 10.27
N ARG A 205 -20.18 3.09 10.19
CA ARG A 205 -19.33 4.24 10.41
C ARG A 205 -19.43 4.72 11.86
N GLU A 206 -18.28 4.93 12.49
CA GLU A 206 -18.14 5.32 13.89
C GLU A 206 -17.08 6.42 14.03
N ARG A 207 -17.27 7.33 15.00
CA ARG A 207 -16.24 8.29 15.39
C ARG A 207 -15.35 7.70 16.48
N LEU A 208 -14.05 7.83 16.31
CA LEU A 208 -13.06 7.47 17.33
C LEU A 208 -12.54 8.74 18.03
N ALA A 209 -12.25 8.63 19.31
CA ALA A 209 -11.47 9.65 20.01
C ALA A 209 -10.06 9.77 19.41
N PRO A 210 -9.47 10.98 19.35
CA PRO A 210 -8.13 11.20 18.83
C PRO A 210 -7.01 10.57 19.67
#